data_a09aa3a3fbeb4293c2493c3ef9584b52
#
_entry.id   a09aa3a3fbeb4293c2493c3ef9584b52
#
_cell.length_a   1.000
_cell.length_b   1.000
_cell.length_c   1.000
_cell.angle_alpha   90.00
_cell.angle_beta   90.00
_cell.angle_gamma   90.00
#
_symmetry.space_group_name_H-M   'P 1'
#
loop_
_entity.id
_entity.type
_entity.pdbx_description
1 polymer ?
#
loop_
_entity_poly.entity_id
_entity_poly.type
_entity_poly.pdbx_seq_one_letter_code
_entity_poly.pdbx_strand_id
1 'polypeptide(L)'
;MAKDKAPAIQVKSYPTHHVITQPNPLKKVLSRAEEKDLDDPVARAEAALAGLSGEFKSWMDTEAERLTKAYAAVLKTGFDDDACEEMFRAAHDIKGDAATFGYPAAA
;
A
#
# COMPACT_ATOMS: atom_id res chain seq x y z
N MET A 1 -33.86 12.47 -25.17
CA MET A 1 -32.62 12.27 -24.39
C MET A 1 -31.57 11.64 -25.28
N ALA A 2 -30.51 12.32 -25.55
CA ALA A 2 -29.40 11.74 -26.26
C ALA A 2 -28.78 10.64 -25.35
N LYS A 3 -28.89 9.39 -25.80
CA LYS A 3 -28.09 8.32 -25.18
C LYS A 3 -26.63 8.68 -25.45
N ASP A 4 -25.90 9.04 -24.42
CA ASP A 4 -24.44 9.12 -24.47
C ASP A 4 -23.94 7.77 -24.98
N LYS A 5 -23.61 7.71 -26.26
CA LYS A 5 -22.93 6.55 -26.82
C LYS A 5 -21.59 6.45 -26.13
N ALA A 6 -21.40 5.38 -25.37
CA ALA A 6 -20.08 5.04 -24.85
C ALA A 6 -19.07 5.11 -26.00
N PRO A 7 -17.96 5.86 -25.86
CA PRO A 7 -16.98 5.96 -26.94
C PRO A 7 -16.46 4.57 -27.30
N ALA A 8 -16.45 4.28 -28.59
CA ALA A 8 -16.07 2.97 -29.10
C ALA A 8 -14.60 2.66 -28.83
N ILE A 9 -14.34 1.45 -28.37
CA ILE A 9 -12.98 0.92 -28.24
C ILE A 9 -12.40 0.77 -29.64
N GLN A 10 -11.26 1.37 -29.91
CA GLN A 10 -10.54 1.24 -31.17
C GLN A 10 -9.48 0.14 -31.05
N VAL A 11 -9.50 -0.80 -31.98
CA VAL A 11 -8.51 -1.88 -32.09
C VAL A 11 -7.78 -1.77 -33.41
N LYS A 12 -6.46 -1.61 -33.38
CA LYS A 12 -5.58 -1.69 -34.55
C LYS A 12 -4.84 -3.02 -34.49
N SER A 13 -5.00 -3.82 -35.54
CA SER A 13 -4.33 -5.11 -35.65
C SER A 13 -3.07 -5.01 -36.50
N TYR A 14 -1.99 -5.56 -35.98
CA TYR A 14 -0.71 -5.72 -36.66
C TYR A 14 -0.35 -7.21 -36.76
N PRO A 15 0.58 -7.62 -37.60
CA PRO A 15 0.91 -9.04 -37.77
C PRO A 15 1.35 -9.77 -36.50
N THR A 16 1.93 -9.05 -35.56
CA THR A 16 2.52 -9.62 -34.31
C THR A 16 1.81 -9.19 -33.03
N HIS A 17 0.93 -8.20 -33.09
CA HIS A 17 0.26 -7.65 -31.90
C HIS A 17 -0.99 -6.86 -32.26
N HIS A 18 -1.79 -6.58 -31.24
CA HIS A 18 -2.95 -5.69 -31.35
C HIS A 18 -2.78 -4.49 -30.44
N VAL A 19 -3.10 -3.30 -30.91
CA VAL A 19 -3.13 -2.08 -30.10
C VAL A 19 -4.59 -1.74 -29.81
N ILE A 20 -4.94 -1.75 -28.54
CA ILE A 20 -6.29 -1.43 -28.07
C ILE A 20 -6.26 -0.04 -27.45
N THR A 21 -7.00 0.88 -28.01
CA THR A 21 -7.17 2.23 -27.43
C THR A 21 -8.52 2.30 -26.74
N GLN A 22 -8.47 2.41 -25.43
CA GLN A 22 -9.66 2.61 -24.61
C GLN A 22 -9.90 4.11 -24.36
N PRO A 23 -11.15 4.56 -24.44
CA PRO A 23 -11.49 5.91 -24.03
C PRO A 23 -11.28 6.04 -22.51
N ASN A 24 -10.75 7.19 -22.08
CA ASN A 24 -10.59 7.50 -20.68
C ASN A 24 -11.76 8.38 -20.19
N PRO A 25 -12.82 7.80 -19.60
CA PRO A 25 -13.97 8.58 -19.13
C PRO A 25 -13.61 9.51 -17.98
N LEU A 26 -12.59 9.19 -17.19
CA LEU A 26 -12.14 10.02 -16.06
C LEU A 26 -11.55 11.35 -16.54
N LYS A 27 -11.00 11.41 -17.74
CA LYS A 27 -10.48 12.64 -18.33
C LYS A 27 -11.52 13.75 -18.48
N LYS A 28 -12.80 13.37 -18.59
CA LYS A 28 -13.91 14.33 -18.68
C LYS A 28 -14.35 14.86 -17.31
N VAL A 29 -14.13 14.07 -16.27
CA VAL A 29 -14.58 14.36 -14.90
C VAL A 29 -13.50 15.09 -14.11
N LEU A 30 -12.23 14.74 -14.34
CA LEU A 30 -11.11 15.35 -13.67
C LEU A 30 -10.65 16.59 -14.43
N SER A 31 -10.73 17.75 -13.82
CA SER A 31 -10.09 18.95 -14.34
C SER A 31 -8.58 18.78 -14.35
N ARG A 32 -7.96 19.16 -15.45
CA ARG A 32 -6.51 19.20 -15.52
C ARG A 32 -6.00 20.36 -14.69
N ALA A 33 -5.40 20.07 -13.54
CA ALA A 33 -4.66 21.07 -12.79
C ALA A 33 -3.40 21.47 -13.58
N GLU A 34 -3.09 22.77 -13.62
CA GLU A 34 -1.83 23.21 -14.17
C GLU A 34 -0.68 22.73 -13.29
N GLU A 35 0.44 22.36 -13.90
CA GLU A 35 1.61 21.80 -13.20
C GLU A 35 2.12 22.71 -12.07
N LYS A 36 2.00 24.00 -12.23
CA LYS A 36 2.34 25.01 -11.19
C LYS A 36 1.41 25.04 -9.99
N ASP A 37 0.19 24.50 -10.14
CA ASP A 37 -0.82 24.44 -9.08
C ASP A 37 -0.81 23.05 -8.38
N LEU A 38 0.02 22.13 -8.87
CA LEU A 38 0.21 20.84 -8.25
C LEU A 38 1.22 20.97 -7.11
N ASP A 39 0.71 20.87 -5.91
CA ASP A 39 1.54 20.59 -4.74
C ASP A 39 2.33 19.32 -4.99
N ASP A 40 3.62 19.29 -4.65
CA ASP A 40 4.43 18.10 -4.84
C ASP A 40 3.87 16.93 -4.00
N PRO A 41 3.28 15.90 -4.62
CA PRO A 41 2.65 14.81 -3.88
C PRO A 41 3.66 13.97 -3.09
N VAL A 42 4.91 13.91 -3.55
CA VAL A 42 5.99 13.19 -2.85
C VAL A 42 6.38 13.95 -1.59
N ALA A 43 6.63 15.25 -1.69
CA ALA A 43 6.95 16.08 -0.53
C ALA A 43 5.83 16.05 0.52
N ARG A 44 4.57 16.04 0.09
CA ARG A 44 3.42 15.91 0.98
C ARG A 44 3.36 14.56 1.69
N ALA A 45 3.62 13.48 0.96
CA ALA A 45 3.68 12.14 1.52
C ALA A 45 4.84 12.00 2.52
N GLU A 46 6.01 12.51 2.20
CA GLU A 46 7.17 12.52 3.08
C GLU A 46 6.92 13.33 4.36
N ALA A 47 6.28 14.50 4.24
CA ALA A 47 5.89 15.31 5.39
C ALA A 47 4.88 14.60 6.30
N ALA A 48 3.93 13.86 5.72
CA ALA A 48 2.97 13.06 6.46
C ALA A 48 3.66 11.91 7.21
N LEU A 49 4.60 11.20 6.58
CA LEU A 49 5.40 10.15 7.22
C LEU A 49 6.27 10.72 8.35
N ALA A 50 6.90 11.88 8.14
CA ALA A 50 7.67 12.55 9.18
C ALA A 50 6.81 12.92 10.39
N GLY A 51 5.56 13.35 10.19
CA GLY A 51 4.60 13.61 11.25
C GLY A 51 4.21 12.35 12.05
N LEU A 52 4.17 11.19 11.40
CA LEU A 52 3.87 9.92 12.03
C LEU A 52 5.07 9.25 12.73
N SER A 53 6.29 9.69 12.45
CA SER A 53 7.51 9.09 13.01
C SER A 53 7.56 9.14 14.54
N GLY A 54 6.95 10.17 15.16
CA GLY A 54 6.83 10.28 16.60
C GLY A 54 5.97 9.20 17.26
N GLU A 55 4.96 8.70 16.53
CA GLU A 55 4.08 7.63 16.99
C GLU A 55 4.63 6.24 16.69
N PHE A 56 5.56 6.15 15.76
CA PHE A 56 6.14 4.89 15.31
C PHE A 56 6.75 4.07 16.44
N LYS A 57 7.46 4.73 17.37
CA LYS A 57 8.05 4.04 18.52
C LYS A 57 7.00 3.36 19.38
N SER A 58 5.88 4.05 19.64
CA SER A 58 4.77 3.49 20.41
C SER A 58 4.11 2.31 19.70
N TRP A 59 3.94 2.40 18.40
CA TRP A 59 3.42 1.29 17.59
C TRP A 59 4.36 0.11 17.61
N MET A 60 5.66 0.36 17.47
CA MET A 60 6.66 -0.70 17.46
C MET A 60 6.76 -1.40 18.82
N ASP A 61 6.64 -0.68 19.92
CA ASP A 61 6.58 -1.26 21.26
C ASP A 61 5.36 -2.20 21.39
N THR A 62 4.21 -1.80 20.89
CA THR A 62 2.99 -2.62 20.87
C THR A 62 3.16 -3.88 20.02
N GLU A 63 3.73 -3.75 18.82
CA GLU A 63 3.98 -4.89 17.93
C GLU A 63 5.04 -5.85 18.50
N ALA A 64 6.07 -5.33 19.16
CA ALA A 64 7.08 -6.14 19.84
C ALA A 64 6.48 -6.94 21.01
N GLU A 65 5.59 -6.33 21.79
CA GLU A 65 4.83 -7.04 22.83
C GLU A 65 3.94 -8.13 22.23
N ARG A 66 3.25 -7.82 21.14
CA ARG A 66 2.40 -8.79 20.42
C ARG A 66 3.22 -9.99 19.95
N LEU A 67 4.37 -9.75 19.33
CA LEU A 67 5.29 -10.80 18.90
C LEU A 67 5.80 -11.65 20.07
N THR A 68 6.17 -11.00 21.18
CA THR A 68 6.64 -11.69 22.39
C THR A 68 5.55 -12.59 22.99
N LYS A 69 4.31 -12.11 23.04
CA LYS A 69 3.15 -12.90 23.51
C LYS A 69 2.86 -14.08 22.59
N ALA A 70 2.91 -13.85 21.28
CA ALA A 70 2.70 -14.91 20.28
C ALA A 70 3.79 -15.98 20.37
N TYR A 71 5.04 -15.59 20.54
CA TYR A 71 6.15 -16.51 20.73
C TYR A 71 6.00 -17.31 22.01
N ALA A 72 5.64 -16.69 23.12
CA ALA A 72 5.37 -17.39 24.38
C ALA A 72 4.23 -18.41 24.24
N ALA A 73 3.20 -18.10 23.48
CA ALA A 73 2.11 -19.01 23.17
C ALA A 73 2.60 -20.24 22.37
N VAL A 74 3.45 -20.03 21.37
CA VAL A 74 4.06 -21.13 20.59
C VAL A 74 4.91 -22.04 21.48
N LEU A 75 5.68 -21.48 22.40
CA LEU A 75 6.47 -22.25 23.36
C LEU A 75 5.60 -23.08 24.32
N LYS A 76 4.42 -22.59 24.66
CA LYS A 76 3.49 -23.24 25.59
C LYS A 76 2.64 -24.33 24.96
N THR A 77 2.12 -24.08 23.75
CA THR A 77 1.20 -24.98 23.05
C THR A 77 1.89 -25.88 22.01
N GLY A 78 3.18 -25.61 21.73
CA GLY A 78 3.89 -26.19 20.62
C GLY A 78 3.58 -25.45 19.30
N PHE A 79 3.92 -26.07 18.18
CA PHE A 79 3.65 -25.52 16.85
C PHE A 79 2.18 -25.76 16.47
N ASP A 80 1.28 -25.14 17.23
CA ASP A 80 -0.13 -25.04 16.87
C ASP A 80 -0.31 -24.04 15.75
N ASP A 81 -1.17 -24.35 14.77
CA ASP A 81 -1.38 -23.52 13.58
C ASP A 81 -1.80 -22.08 13.92
N ASP A 82 -2.69 -21.90 14.89
CA ASP A 82 -3.18 -20.59 15.32
C ASP A 82 -2.07 -19.74 15.97
N ALA A 83 -1.27 -20.33 16.84
CA ALA A 83 -0.17 -19.66 17.53
C ALA A 83 0.96 -19.28 16.54
N CYS A 84 1.26 -20.17 15.60
CA CYS A 84 2.25 -19.91 14.55
C CYS A 84 1.76 -18.84 13.59
N GLU A 85 0.49 -18.84 13.22
CA GLU A 85 -0.09 -17.82 12.35
C GLU A 85 -0.04 -16.42 13.00
N GLU A 86 -0.39 -16.31 14.28
CA GLU A 86 -0.31 -15.03 15.00
C GLU A 86 1.12 -14.53 15.12
N MET A 87 2.07 -15.42 15.40
CA MET A 87 3.48 -15.05 15.43
C MET A 87 3.98 -14.58 14.06
N PHE A 88 3.58 -15.26 12.99
CA PHE A 88 3.91 -14.88 11.63
C PHE A 88 3.34 -13.52 11.26
N ARG A 89 2.07 -13.26 11.60
CA ARG A 89 1.41 -11.97 11.35
C ARG A 89 2.13 -10.84 12.08
N ALA A 90 2.43 -11.02 13.36
CA ALA A 90 3.15 -10.02 14.15
C ALA A 90 4.53 -9.69 13.55
N ALA A 91 5.28 -10.71 13.15
CA ALA A 91 6.57 -10.53 12.50
C ALA A 91 6.46 -9.84 11.13
N HIS A 92 5.43 -10.20 10.36
CA HIS A 92 5.16 -9.60 9.05
C HIS A 92 4.81 -8.11 9.16
N ASP A 93 3.98 -7.75 10.12
CA ASP A 93 3.58 -6.36 10.38
C ASP A 93 4.79 -5.52 10.81
N ILE A 94 5.63 -6.02 11.72
CA ILE A 94 6.89 -5.37 12.12
C ILE A 94 7.79 -5.14 10.90
N LYS A 95 7.95 -6.15 10.05
CA LYS A 95 8.76 -6.05 8.84
C LYS A 95 8.29 -4.91 7.94
N GLY A 96 6.99 -4.82 7.67
CA GLY A 96 6.40 -3.79 6.83
C GLY A 96 6.56 -2.39 7.41
N ASP A 97 6.24 -2.23 8.68
CA ASP A 97 6.31 -0.94 9.38
C ASP A 97 7.75 -0.45 9.54
N ALA A 98 8.66 -1.31 9.93
CA ALA A 98 10.05 -0.97 10.11
C ALA A 98 10.70 -0.48 8.81
N ALA A 99 10.42 -1.13 7.69
CA ALA A 99 10.92 -0.70 6.39
C ALA A 99 10.40 0.68 6.00
N THR A 100 9.12 0.96 6.25
CA THR A 100 8.47 2.24 5.93
C THR A 100 9.09 3.41 6.70
N PHE A 101 9.46 3.19 7.95
CA PHE A 101 10.01 4.22 8.83
C PHE A 101 11.55 4.25 8.86
N GLY A 102 12.23 3.54 7.99
CA GLY A 102 13.67 3.63 7.79
C GLY A 102 14.52 2.78 8.74
N TYR A 103 13.97 1.68 9.23
CA TYR A 103 14.70 0.70 10.07
C TYR A 103 14.93 -0.61 9.31
N PRO A 104 15.83 -0.63 8.32
CA PRO A 104 16.01 -1.79 7.44
C PRO A 104 16.54 -3.03 8.17
N ALA A 105 17.21 -2.86 9.30
CA ALA A 105 17.70 -3.99 10.08
C ALA A 105 16.58 -4.77 10.79
N ALA A 106 15.42 -4.15 11.01
CA ALA A 106 14.24 -4.79 11.59
C ALA A 106 13.26 -5.30 10.52
N ALA A 107 13.50 -4.95 9.26
CA ALA A 107 12.68 -5.37 8.11
C ALA A 107 13.18 -6.71 7.44
#